data_5c1ac4fe707e1a88d31c46c21a3f5905
#
_entry.id   5c1ac4fe707e1a88d31c46c21a3f5905
#
_cell.length_a   1.000
_cell.length_b   1.000
_cell.length_c   1.000
_cell.angle_alpha   90.00
_cell.angle_beta   90.00
_cell.angle_gamma   90.00
#
_symmetry.space_group_name_H-M   'P 1'
#
loop_
_entity.id
_entity.type
_entity.pdbx_description
1 polymer ?
#
loop_
_entity_poly.entity_id
_entity_poly.type
_entity_poly.pdbx_seq_one_letter_code
_entity_poly.pdbx_strand_id
1 'polypeptide(L)'
;EIYWEKVQDKATKKEHYNYSVKYPFSRLEQRKLTAEFEALDAGQVARYEALEQKIGAIESADEISRAITELNTLSEYFFDDVRLSRVKGLTARYRQLYDALTLTGTFLESGKYQCQLLLDGNPIKVAAKPKVTSNCAGQISVRPADGMFLITYSAEDCLPEEENFLNISLTVGGKRLQHKAFLNEAGTGSIAFSVVPEGKLVLTADSVADRKIFNINIRLTLNNRGGTPFGLKALELHVPEISAPIIFDDID
;
A
#
# COMPACT_ATOMS: atom_id res chain seq x y z
N GLU A 1 19.02 2.50 -52.44
CA GLU A 1 18.14 2.94 -53.53
C GLU A 1 16.75 3.20 -52.95
N ILE A 2 16.15 4.34 -53.30
CA ILE A 2 14.80 4.71 -52.86
C ILE A 2 13.91 4.53 -54.06
N TYR A 3 12.87 3.76 -53.90
CA TYR A 3 11.82 3.55 -54.91
C TYR A 3 10.55 4.22 -54.42
N TRP A 4 9.85 4.83 -55.33
CA TRP A 4 8.50 5.33 -55.03
C TRP A 4 7.55 4.93 -56.16
N GLU A 5 6.31 4.68 -55.78
CA GLU A 5 5.25 4.35 -56.70
C GLU A 5 4.04 5.22 -56.40
N LYS A 6 3.51 5.84 -57.43
CA LYS A 6 2.23 6.58 -57.32
C LYS A 6 1.09 5.61 -57.58
N VAL A 7 0.24 5.42 -56.59
CA VAL A 7 -0.92 4.55 -56.69
C VAL A 7 -2.17 5.42 -56.64
N GLN A 8 -3.04 5.28 -57.63
CA GLN A 8 -4.33 5.93 -57.64
C GLN A 8 -5.43 4.93 -57.29
N ASP A 9 -6.16 5.21 -56.20
CA ASP A 9 -7.35 4.41 -55.86
C ASP A 9 -8.42 4.57 -56.92
N LYS A 10 -8.85 3.44 -57.51
CA LYS A 10 -9.79 3.40 -58.64
C LYS A 10 -11.19 3.89 -58.23
N ALA A 11 -11.58 3.73 -56.96
CA ALA A 11 -12.91 4.06 -56.45
C ALA A 11 -12.99 5.53 -56.03
N THR A 12 -11.97 6.03 -55.30
CA THR A 12 -12.00 7.36 -54.72
C THR A 12 -11.20 8.38 -55.50
N LYS A 13 -10.46 7.92 -56.55
CA LYS A 13 -9.52 8.72 -57.36
C LYS A 13 -8.46 9.46 -56.54
N LYS A 14 -8.29 9.11 -55.26
CA LYS A 14 -7.22 9.67 -54.40
C LYS A 14 -5.89 9.08 -54.77
N GLU A 15 -4.88 9.93 -54.79
CA GLU A 15 -3.51 9.54 -55.04
C GLU A 15 -2.80 9.34 -53.72
N HIS A 16 -2.04 8.27 -53.61
CA HIS A 16 -1.10 8.04 -52.51
C HIS A 16 0.23 7.55 -53.09
N TYR A 17 1.29 7.75 -52.33
CA TYR A 17 2.64 7.40 -52.72
C TYR A 17 3.13 6.30 -51.80
N ASN A 18 3.53 5.17 -52.38
CA ASN A 18 4.24 4.12 -51.67
C ASN A 18 5.74 4.37 -51.81
N TYR A 19 6.43 4.44 -50.65
CA TYR A 19 7.86 4.57 -50.63
C TYR A 19 8.48 3.25 -50.16
N SER A 20 9.48 2.75 -50.88
CA SER A 20 10.28 1.62 -50.44
C SER A 20 11.77 1.98 -50.54
N VAL A 21 12.51 1.59 -49.53
CA VAL A 21 13.95 1.81 -49.47
C VAL A 21 14.63 0.46 -49.51
N LYS A 22 15.48 0.23 -50.53
CA LYS A 22 16.35 -0.94 -50.61
C LYS A 22 17.70 -0.54 -50.06
N TYR A 23 17.99 -1.01 -48.87
CA TYR A 23 19.30 -0.83 -48.22
C TYR A 23 20.15 -2.11 -48.43
N PRO A 24 21.35 -2.01 -49.00
CA PRO A 24 22.23 -3.16 -49.12
C PRO A 24 22.75 -3.52 -47.73
N PHE A 25 22.26 -4.61 -47.18
CA PHE A 25 22.63 -5.09 -45.85
C PHE A 25 23.60 -6.27 -46.00
N SER A 26 24.81 -6.08 -45.55
CA SER A 26 25.81 -7.17 -45.64
C SER A 26 25.48 -8.25 -44.58
N ARG A 27 25.83 -9.50 -44.88
CA ARG A 27 25.70 -10.61 -43.92
C ARG A 27 26.48 -10.35 -42.61
N LEU A 28 27.57 -9.59 -42.71
CA LEU A 28 28.36 -9.24 -41.53
C LEU A 28 27.61 -8.23 -40.64
N GLU A 29 27.02 -7.22 -41.24
CA GLU A 29 26.19 -6.23 -40.51
C GLU A 29 24.96 -6.89 -39.89
N GLN A 30 24.32 -7.79 -40.62
CA GLN A 30 23.20 -8.57 -40.10
C GLN A 30 23.61 -9.35 -38.83
N ARG A 31 24.72 -10.09 -38.88
CA ARG A 31 25.23 -10.86 -37.74
C ARG A 31 25.53 -9.95 -36.52
N LYS A 32 26.16 -8.80 -36.77
CA LYS A 32 26.47 -7.84 -35.71
C LYS A 32 25.18 -7.33 -35.04
N LEU A 33 24.22 -6.88 -35.82
CA LEU A 33 22.94 -6.38 -35.28
C LEU A 33 22.17 -7.48 -34.57
N THR A 34 22.12 -8.70 -35.11
CA THR A 34 21.49 -9.83 -34.43
C THR A 34 22.14 -10.08 -33.08
N ALA A 35 23.45 -10.11 -32.99
CA ALA A 35 24.18 -10.32 -31.76
C ALA A 35 23.94 -9.16 -30.74
N GLU A 36 23.84 -7.92 -31.20
CA GLU A 36 23.53 -6.77 -30.38
C GLU A 36 22.12 -6.86 -29.82
N PHE A 37 21.12 -7.24 -30.64
CA PHE A 37 19.76 -7.43 -30.19
C PHE A 37 19.63 -8.61 -29.21
N GLU A 38 20.29 -9.74 -29.47
CA GLU A 38 20.31 -10.89 -28.57
C GLU A 38 20.91 -10.53 -27.21
N ALA A 39 22.01 -9.77 -27.19
CA ALA A 39 22.62 -9.31 -25.95
C ALA A 39 21.73 -8.33 -25.19
N LEU A 40 21.07 -7.41 -25.91
CA LEU A 40 20.10 -6.48 -25.29
C LEU A 40 18.90 -7.23 -24.70
N ASP A 41 18.32 -8.16 -25.46
CA ASP A 41 17.17 -8.96 -25.01
C ASP A 41 17.53 -9.82 -23.79
N ALA A 42 18.69 -10.49 -23.82
CA ALA A 42 19.20 -11.25 -22.68
C ALA A 42 19.36 -10.36 -21.43
N GLY A 43 19.83 -9.13 -21.60
CA GLY A 43 19.90 -8.15 -20.52
C GLY A 43 18.52 -7.80 -19.91
N GLN A 44 17.49 -7.62 -20.74
CA GLN A 44 16.15 -7.33 -20.25
C GLN A 44 15.50 -8.54 -19.55
N VAL A 45 15.73 -9.75 -20.07
CA VAL A 45 15.30 -11.00 -19.43
C VAL A 45 15.96 -11.16 -18.06
N ALA A 46 17.27 -10.95 -17.97
CA ALA A 46 17.99 -11.03 -16.68
C ALA A 46 17.46 -10.01 -15.64
N ARG A 47 17.08 -8.81 -16.07
CA ARG A 47 16.45 -7.82 -15.19
C ARG A 47 15.10 -8.29 -14.67
N TYR A 48 14.26 -8.87 -15.53
CA TYR A 48 13.00 -9.48 -15.13
C TYR A 48 13.20 -10.59 -14.09
N GLU A 49 14.11 -11.52 -14.35
CA GLU A 49 14.42 -12.65 -13.46
C GLU A 49 14.95 -12.17 -12.10
N ALA A 50 15.79 -11.14 -12.08
CA ALA A 50 16.24 -10.53 -10.82
C ALA A 50 15.09 -9.96 -9.99
N LEU A 51 14.12 -9.30 -10.63
CA LEU A 51 12.93 -8.80 -9.93
C LEU A 51 12.03 -9.95 -9.47
N GLU A 52 11.90 -11.01 -10.25
CA GLU A 52 11.12 -12.18 -9.86
C GLU A 52 11.70 -12.91 -8.63
N GLN A 53 13.03 -13.03 -8.56
CA GLN A 53 13.72 -13.59 -7.40
C GLN A 53 13.62 -12.69 -6.18
N LYS A 54 13.66 -11.38 -6.36
CA LYS A 54 13.69 -10.40 -5.27
C LYS A 54 12.36 -10.25 -4.54
N ILE A 55 11.24 -10.59 -5.14
CA ILE A 55 9.90 -10.37 -4.54
C ILE A 55 9.72 -11.09 -3.19
N GLY A 56 10.41 -12.19 -2.95
CA GLY A 56 10.39 -12.94 -1.68
C GLY A 56 11.34 -12.41 -0.60
N ALA A 57 12.18 -11.41 -0.92
CA ALA A 57 13.25 -10.91 -0.04
C ALA A 57 13.31 -9.37 -0.05
N ILE A 58 12.14 -8.73 -0.01
CA ILE A 58 12.04 -7.26 0.00
C ILE A 58 12.37 -6.74 1.40
N GLU A 59 13.35 -5.84 1.47
CA GLU A 59 13.80 -5.25 2.73
C GLU A 59 13.30 -3.81 2.93
N SER A 60 12.92 -3.12 1.85
CA SER A 60 12.44 -1.75 1.93
C SER A 60 11.26 -1.47 1.00
N ALA A 61 10.40 -0.55 1.44
CA ALA A 61 9.26 -0.10 0.63
C ALA A 61 9.68 0.62 -0.66
N ASP A 62 10.85 1.26 -0.65
CA ASP A 62 11.43 1.92 -1.82
C ASP A 62 11.81 0.91 -2.92
N GLU A 63 12.15 -0.34 -2.54
CA GLU A 63 12.42 -1.42 -3.49
C GLU A 63 11.16 -1.83 -4.24
N ILE A 64 10.02 -1.90 -3.55
CA ILE A 64 8.73 -2.21 -4.17
C ILE A 64 8.41 -1.18 -5.26
N SER A 65 8.54 0.10 -4.93
CA SER A 65 8.26 1.20 -5.86
C SER A 65 9.19 1.19 -7.08
N ARG A 66 10.48 0.96 -6.86
CA ARG A 66 11.47 0.85 -7.94
C ARG A 66 11.19 -0.35 -8.84
N ALA A 67 10.85 -1.50 -8.26
CA ALA A 67 10.50 -2.69 -9.01
C ALA A 67 9.29 -2.47 -9.92
N ILE A 68 8.24 -1.80 -9.44
CA ILE A 68 7.07 -1.45 -10.25
C ILE A 68 7.47 -0.56 -11.43
N THR A 69 8.31 0.44 -11.20
CA THR A 69 8.79 1.33 -12.26
C THR A 69 9.60 0.57 -13.31
N GLU A 70 10.49 -0.31 -12.88
CA GLU A 70 11.32 -1.14 -13.78
C GLU A 70 10.46 -2.13 -14.56
N LEU A 71 9.48 -2.77 -13.95
CA LEU A 71 8.54 -3.67 -14.64
C LEU A 71 7.69 -2.93 -15.68
N ASN A 72 7.28 -1.69 -15.42
CA ASN A 72 6.61 -0.87 -16.41
C ASN A 72 7.51 -0.64 -17.64
N THR A 73 8.79 -0.33 -17.44
CA THR A 73 9.77 -0.19 -18.54
C THR A 73 9.94 -1.50 -19.32
N LEU A 74 10.02 -2.65 -18.62
CA LEU A 74 10.08 -3.97 -19.27
C LEU A 74 8.82 -4.28 -20.06
N SER A 75 7.64 -3.84 -19.60
CA SER A 75 6.39 -4.02 -20.33
C SER A 75 6.32 -3.22 -21.64
N GLU A 76 7.07 -2.14 -21.76
CA GLU A 76 7.20 -1.35 -22.99
C GLU A 76 8.21 -1.99 -23.96
N TYR A 77 9.16 -2.76 -23.44
CA TYR A 77 10.19 -3.43 -24.24
C TYR A 77 9.69 -4.73 -24.87
N PHE A 78 8.99 -5.60 -24.12
CA PHE A 78 8.54 -6.89 -24.63
C PHE A 78 7.28 -6.76 -25.48
N PHE A 79 7.30 -7.37 -26.67
CA PHE A 79 6.19 -7.31 -27.64
C PHE A 79 5.39 -8.63 -27.72
N ASP A 80 5.96 -9.75 -27.24
CA ASP A 80 5.29 -11.03 -27.28
C ASP A 80 4.38 -11.23 -26.07
N ASP A 81 3.25 -11.88 -26.30
CA ASP A 81 2.19 -12.05 -25.28
C ASP A 81 2.67 -12.84 -24.06
N VAL A 82 3.61 -13.77 -24.23
CA VAL A 82 4.08 -14.63 -23.15
C VAL A 82 4.90 -13.80 -22.14
N ARG A 83 5.90 -13.07 -22.62
CA ARG A 83 6.73 -12.22 -21.74
C ARG A 83 5.93 -11.05 -21.15
N LEU A 84 5.07 -10.42 -21.96
CA LEU A 84 4.15 -9.39 -21.48
C LEU A 84 3.24 -9.90 -20.37
N SER A 85 2.68 -11.10 -20.51
CA SER A 85 1.82 -11.70 -19.49
C SER A 85 2.59 -11.94 -18.18
N ARG A 86 3.82 -12.43 -18.27
CA ARG A 86 4.70 -12.63 -17.10
C ARG A 86 5.02 -11.30 -16.40
N VAL A 87 5.40 -10.28 -17.14
CA VAL A 87 5.70 -8.94 -16.60
C VAL A 87 4.46 -8.35 -15.91
N LYS A 88 3.29 -8.43 -16.54
CA LYS A 88 2.02 -7.97 -15.94
C LYS A 88 1.68 -8.74 -14.66
N GLY A 89 1.86 -10.04 -14.64
CA GLY A 89 1.66 -10.88 -13.47
C GLY A 89 2.59 -10.49 -12.31
N LEU A 90 3.87 -10.30 -12.59
CA LEU A 90 4.83 -9.86 -11.57
C LEU A 90 4.54 -8.43 -11.09
N THR A 91 4.16 -7.52 -12.00
CA THR A 91 3.73 -6.16 -11.65
C THR A 91 2.53 -6.18 -10.70
N ALA A 92 1.54 -7.03 -10.97
CA ALA A 92 0.37 -7.17 -10.10
C ALA A 92 0.77 -7.63 -8.69
N ARG A 93 1.70 -8.60 -8.57
CA ARG A 93 2.21 -9.05 -7.27
C ARG A 93 2.93 -7.94 -6.50
N TYR A 94 3.80 -7.15 -7.16
CA TYR A 94 4.45 -6.00 -6.53
C TYR A 94 3.46 -4.91 -6.12
N ARG A 95 2.40 -4.69 -6.92
CA ARG A 95 1.32 -3.76 -6.54
C ARG A 95 0.54 -4.23 -5.33
N GLN A 96 0.26 -5.52 -5.21
CA GLN A 96 -0.37 -6.08 -4.01
C GLN A 96 0.47 -5.81 -2.75
N LEU A 97 1.79 -6.03 -2.80
CA LEU A 97 2.69 -5.69 -1.70
C LEU A 97 2.69 -4.18 -1.40
N TYR A 98 2.67 -3.36 -2.46
CA TYR A 98 2.62 -1.92 -2.31
C TYR A 98 1.31 -1.45 -1.65
N ASP A 99 0.19 -2.10 -1.97
CA ASP A 99 -1.13 -1.79 -1.40
C ASP A 99 -1.25 -2.28 0.04
N ALA A 100 -0.55 -3.34 0.41
CA ALA A 100 -0.48 -3.88 1.77
C ALA A 100 0.36 -3.03 2.75
N LEU A 101 1.07 -2.00 2.25
CA LEU A 101 1.83 -1.09 3.10
C LEU A 101 0.88 -0.29 4.01
N THR A 102 1.13 -0.36 5.31
CA THR A 102 0.37 0.37 6.34
C THR A 102 1.30 1.14 7.26
N LEU A 103 0.86 2.32 7.71
CA LEU A 103 1.57 3.14 8.66
C LEU A 103 0.90 3.00 10.02
N THR A 104 1.66 2.66 11.05
CA THR A 104 1.16 2.48 12.42
C THR A 104 2.11 3.10 13.43
N GLY A 105 1.68 3.20 14.69
CA GLY A 105 2.56 3.65 15.74
C GLY A 105 1.95 3.51 17.13
N THR A 106 2.77 3.79 18.13
CA THR A 106 2.42 3.68 19.54
C THR A 106 3.04 4.82 20.35
N PHE A 107 2.37 5.23 21.42
CA PHE A 107 2.94 6.13 22.41
C PHE A 107 3.95 5.37 23.27
N LEU A 108 5.14 5.95 23.44
CA LEU A 108 6.16 5.41 24.34
C LEU A 108 6.02 6.03 25.73
N GLU A 109 5.88 7.35 25.77
CA GLU A 109 5.69 8.16 26.97
C GLU A 109 5.08 9.52 26.56
N SER A 110 4.74 10.36 27.52
CA SER A 110 4.25 11.72 27.24
C SER A 110 5.26 12.49 26.37
N GLY A 111 4.78 13.06 25.27
CA GLY A 111 5.61 13.80 24.32
C GLY A 111 6.46 12.94 23.38
N LYS A 112 6.30 11.59 23.41
CA LYS A 112 7.03 10.69 22.52
C LYS A 112 6.11 9.66 21.85
N TYR A 113 6.15 9.63 20.55
CA TYR A 113 5.39 8.69 19.72
C TYR A 113 6.34 7.95 18.78
N GLN A 114 6.20 6.64 18.69
CA GLN A 114 6.94 5.80 17.76
C GLN A 114 6.06 5.44 16.58
N CYS A 115 6.55 5.64 15.36
CA CYS A 115 5.83 5.34 14.14
C CYS A 115 6.67 4.40 13.26
N GLN A 116 6.02 3.43 12.62
CA GLN A 116 6.69 2.47 11.74
C GLN A 116 5.83 2.15 10.51
N LEU A 117 6.50 1.78 9.44
CA LEU A 117 5.86 1.26 8.24
C LEU A 117 5.83 -0.27 8.32
N LEU A 118 4.68 -0.86 8.02
CA LEU A 118 4.49 -2.31 7.98
C LEU A 118 4.15 -2.79 6.56
N LEU A 119 4.64 -3.96 6.22
CA LEU A 119 4.21 -4.77 5.09
C LEU A 119 3.65 -6.09 5.64
N ASP A 120 2.38 -6.35 5.39
CA ASP A 120 1.67 -7.53 5.94
C ASP A 120 1.90 -7.73 7.46
N GLY A 121 1.88 -6.63 8.21
CA GLY A 121 2.08 -6.64 9.66
C GLY A 121 3.54 -6.68 10.14
N ASN A 122 4.52 -6.84 9.24
CA ASN A 122 5.94 -6.89 9.58
C ASN A 122 6.60 -5.53 9.31
N PRO A 123 7.50 -5.07 10.20
CA PRO A 123 8.24 -3.84 9.98
C PRO A 123 9.07 -3.87 8.69
N ILE A 124 8.96 -2.81 7.89
CA ILE A 124 9.75 -2.64 6.66
C ILE A 124 10.43 -1.28 6.65
N LYS A 125 11.66 -1.23 6.13
CA LYS A 125 12.43 0.01 6.02
C LYS A 125 11.86 0.94 4.95
N VAL A 126 12.05 2.24 5.14
CA VAL A 126 11.74 3.28 4.15
C VAL A 126 12.73 4.42 4.27
N ALA A 127 13.16 4.98 3.15
CA ALA A 127 14.11 6.08 3.12
C ALA A 127 13.46 7.43 3.44
N ALA A 128 12.18 7.61 3.05
CA ALA A 128 11.44 8.83 3.26
C ALA A 128 11.12 9.04 4.75
N LYS A 129 11.22 10.30 5.22
CA LYS A 129 10.78 10.68 6.57
C LYS A 129 9.29 11.03 6.56
N PRO A 130 8.53 10.64 7.59
CA PRO A 130 7.15 11.08 7.73
C PRO A 130 7.06 12.57 8.00
N LYS A 131 6.05 13.21 7.44
CA LYS A 131 5.62 14.55 7.81
C LYS A 131 4.58 14.43 8.91
N VAL A 132 4.79 15.15 9.99
CA VAL A 132 3.90 15.16 11.14
C VAL A 132 3.35 16.57 11.34
N THR A 133 2.04 16.65 11.58
CA THR A 133 1.33 17.88 11.94
C THR A 133 0.37 17.58 13.08
N SER A 134 0.01 18.58 13.86
CA SER A 134 -0.97 18.46 14.93
C SER A 134 -1.92 19.64 14.89
N ASN A 135 -3.07 19.50 15.53
CA ASN A 135 -3.98 20.62 15.78
C ASN A 135 -3.57 21.47 17.00
N CYS A 136 -2.79 20.92 17.93
CA CYS A 136 -2.41 21.62 19.15
C CYS A 136 -0.93 21.46 19.53
N ALA A 137 -0.33 20.25 19.31
CA ALA A 137 1.03 19.98 19.75
C ALA A 137 2.06 20.82 18.98
N GLY A 138 2.98 21.40 19.73
CA GLY A 138 4.12 22.18 19.24
C GLY A 138 5.45 21.42 19.25
N GLN A 139 6.53 22.08 18.81
CA GLN A 139 7.90 21.57 18.84
C GLN A 139 8.08 20.14 18.28
N ILE A 140 7.33 19.83 17.21
CA ILE A 140 7.33 18.49 16.64
C ILE A 140 8.67 18.22 15.95
N SER A 141 9.34 17.12 16.32
CA SER A 141 10.55 16.65 15.65
C SER A 141 10.43 15.16 15.30
N VAL A 142 11.05 14.76 14.17
CA VAL A 142 11.03 13.38 13.69
C VAL A 142 12.46 12.91 13.47
N ARG A 143 12.83 11.80 14.11
CA ARG A 143 14.16 11.18 14.00
C ARG A 143 14.02 9.72 13.60
N PRO A 144 14.83 9.21 12.65
CA PRO A 144 14.90 7.79 12.39
C PRO A 144 15.54 7.05 13.57
N ALA A 145 15.01 5.89 13.91
CA ALA A 145 15.52 5.01 14.97
C ALA A 145 15.25 3.55 14.58
N ASP A 146 16.27 2.78 14.28
CA ASP A 146 16.23 1.33 14.04
C ASP A 146 15.09 0.85 13.12
N GLY A 147 14.91 1.52 11.98
CA GLY A 147 13.86 1.19 11.00
C GLY A 147 12.48 1.76 11.34
N MET A 148 12.38 2.53 12.41
CA MET A 148 11.20 3.25 12.88
C MET A 148 11.45 4.75 12.89
N PHE A 149 10.44 5.53 13.22
CA PHE A 149 10.57 6.98 13.42
C PHE A 149 10.13 7.34 14.84
N LEU A 150 11.01 8.00 15.56
CA LEU A 150 10.69 8.60 16.84
C LEU A 150 10.20 10.03 16.60
N ILE A 151 8.99 10.31 17.01
CA ILE A 151 8.35 11.63 16.97
C ILE A 151 8.33 12.17 18.39
N THR A 152 8.94 13.34 18.60
CA THR A 152 8.85 14.06 19.86
C THR A 152 8.04 15.34 19.66
N TYR A 153 7.25 15.70 20.64
CA TYR A 153 6.35 16.86 20.58
C TYR A 153 6.08 17.41 21.98
N SER A 154 5.68 18.70 22.09
CA SER A 154 5.11 19.29 23.30
C SER A 154 3.60 19.36 23.16
N ALA A 155 2.88 18.92 24.18
CA ALA A 155 1.42 18.98 24.26
C ALA A 155 0.94 20.06 25.26
N GLU A 156 1.78 21.03 25.63
CA GLU A 156 1.46 22.07 26.63
C GLU A 156 0.27 22.94 26.22
N ASP A 157 0.12 23.17 24.92
CA ASP A 157 -0.96 23.98 24.36
C ASP A 157 -2.23 23.16 24.03
N CYS A 158 -2.23 21.85 24.31
CA CYS A 158 -3.37 20.98 24.01
C CYS A 158 -4.40 21.01 25.13
N LEU A 159 -5.63 21.40 24.80
CA LEU A 159 -6.73 21.43 25.75
C LEU A 159 -7.28 20.01 25.97
N PRO A 160 -7.44 19.55 27.23
CA PRO A 160 -7.89 18.18 27.54
C PRO A 160 -9.29 17.85 27.01
N GLU A 161 -10.14 18.85 26.87
CA GLU A 161 -11.53 18.70 26.40
C GLU A 161 -11.65 18.61 24.87
N GLU A 162 -10.57 18.89 24.14
CA GLU A 162 -10.56 18.86 22.68
C GLU A 162 -10.01 17.54 22.17
N GLU A 163 -10.41 17.17 20.97
CA GLU A 163 -9.85 16.03 20.26
C GLU A 163 -8.44 16.39 19.70
N ASN A 164 -7.42 16.08 20.47
CA ASN A 164 -6.04 16.38 20.15
C ASN A 164 -5.37 15.23 19.41
N PHE A 165 -4.64 15.51 18.34
CA PHE A 165 -4.06 14.46 17.52
C PHE A 165 -2.75 14.87 16.81
N LEU A 166 -1.97 13.85 16.46
CA LEU A 166 -0.89 13.94 15.46
C LEU A 166 -1.39 13.33 14.15
N ASN A 167 -1.28 14.08 13.06
CA ASN A 167 -1.43 13.56 11.72
C ASN A 167 -0.06 13.21 11.15
N ILE A 168 0.19 11.94 10.93
CA ILE A 168 1.44 11.42 10.42
C ILE A 168 1.21 11.01 8.97
N SER A 169 1.97 11.55 8.04
CA SER A 169 1.88 11.20 6.63
C SER A 169 3.24 10.81 6.07
N LEU A 170 3.30 9.68 5.39
CA LEU A 170 4.49 9.16 4.74
C LEU A 170 4.21 8.93 3.27
N THR A 171 5.08 9.41 2.40
CA THR A 171 4.95 9.18 0.95
C THR A 171 6.01 8.19 0.49
N VAL A 172 5.57 7.10 -0.11
CA VAL A 172 6.42 6.05 -0.64
C VAL A 172 6.06 5.85 -2.11
N GLY A 173 6.99 6.09 -3.03
CA GLY A 173 6.78 5.88 -4.47
C GLY A 173 5.51 6.55 -5.04
N GLY A 174 5.08 7.68 -4.47
CA GLY A 174 3.87 8.41 -4.88
C GLY A 174 2.60 8.05 -4.07
N LYS A 175 2.55 6.94 -3.35
CA LYS A 175 1.46 6.58 -2.43
C LYS A 175 1.62 7.36 -1.13
N ARG A 176 0.59 8.06 -0.72
CA ARG A 176 0.52 8.75 0.57
C ARG A 176 -0.18 7.85 1.59
N LEU A 177 0.57 7.43 2.58
CA LEU A 177 0.09 6.72 3.76
C LEU A 177 -0.18 7.73 4.87
N GLN A 178 -1.24 7.52 5.62
CA GLN A 178 -1.64 8.42 6.72
C GLN A 178 -1.95 7.61 7.96
N HIS A 179 -1.60 8.17 9.11
CA HIS A 179 -1.95 7.63 10.41
C HIS A 179 -2.28 8.80 11.34
N LYS A 180 -3.40 8.70 12.07
CA LYS A 180 -3.83 9.69 13.06
C LYS A 180 -3.65 9.08 14.45
N ALA A 181 -2.88 9.72 15.31
CA ALA A 181 -2.65 9.31 16.69
C ALA A 181 -3.28 10.35 17.63
N PHE A 182 -4.19 9.93 18.49
CA PHE A 182 -4.90 10.81 19.41
C PHE A 182 -4.08 11.03 20.68
N LEU A 183 -3.77 12.30 20.98
CA LEU A 183 -2.87 12.66 22.10
C LEU A 183 -3.51 12.46 23.47
N ASN A 184 -4.83 12.52 23.53
CA ASN A 184 -5.57 12.31 24.78
C ASN A 184 -5.43 10.87 25.30
N GLU A 185 -4.99 9.94 24.44
CA GLU A 185 -4.66 8.57 24.82
C GLU A 185 -3.28 8.44 25.50
N ALA A 186 -2.44 9.48 25.38
CA ALA A 186 -1.01 9.40 25.74
C ALA A 186 -0.66 9.69 27.21
N GLY A 187 -1.57 10.15 28.07
CA GLY A 187 -1.07 10.68 29.31
C GLY A 187 -1.92 10.80 30.55
N THR A 188 -3.18 10.54 30.53
CA THR A 188 -4.03 10.72 31.73
C THR A 188 -4.91 9.53 32.03
N GLY A 189 -4.30 8.36 32.25
CA GLY A 189 -5.06 7.20 32.73
C GLY A 189 -6.22 6.75 31.82
N SER A 190 -6.33 7.31 30.62
CA SER A 190 -7.30 6.86 29.65
C SER A 190 -6.82 5.51 29.09
N ILE A 191 -7.70 4.57 29.14
CA ILE A 191 -7.46 3.20 28.69
C ILE A 191 -7.36 3.22 27.18
N ALA A 192 -6.13 3.20 26.63
CA ALA A 192 -5.92 3.02 25.20
C ALA A 192 -6.16 1.55 24.86
N PHE A 193 -7.31 1.24 24.30
CA PHE A 193 -7.59 -0.10 23.77
C PHE A 193 -7.87 -0.03 22.27
N SER A 194 -7.51 -1.08 21.58
CA SER A 194 -7.93 -1.30 20.19
C SER A 194 -8.88 -2.46 20.13
N VAL A 195 -10.00 -2.28 19.44
CA VAL A 195 -10.96 -3.33 19.16
C VAL A 195 -10.58 -3.92 17.81
N VAL A 196 -10.16 -5.18 17.80
CA VAL A 196 -9.88 -5.91 16.58
C VAL A 196 -10.98 -6.94 16.40
N PRO A 197 -11.81 -6.83 15.34
CA PRO A 197 -12.76 -7.88 15.03
C PRO A 197 -12.01 -9.14 14.60
N GLU A 198 -12.19 -10.22 15.33
CA GLU A 198 -11.64 -11.53 14.97
C GLU A 198 -12.69 -12.37 14.26
N GLY A 199 -12.35 -12.85 13.07
CA GLY A 199 -13.16 -13.81 12.33
C GLY A 199 -14.15 -13.21 11.32
N LYS A 200 -14.82 -14.10 10.60
CA LYS A 200 -15.88 -13.74 9.66
C LYS A 200 -17.18 -13.57 10.43
N LEU A 201 -17.94 -12.52 10.08
CA LEU A 201 -19.32 -12.41 10.51
C LEU A 201 -20.10 -13.62 9.98
N VAL A 202 -20.49 -14.53 10.85
CA VAL A 202 -21.30 -15.70 10.48
C VAL A 202 -22.76 -15.38 10.84
N LEU A 203 -23.57 -15.15 9.80
CA LEU A 203 -25.00 -15.02 9.93
C LEU A 203 -25.63 -16.42 9.84
N THR A 204 -26.12 -16.95 10.94
CA THR A 204 -26.97 -18.14 10.95
C THR A 204 -28.43 -17.73 11.06
N ALA A 205 -29.24 -18.13 10.08
CA ALA A 205 -30.67 -17.87 10.11
C ALA A 205 -31.41 -19.08 10.66
N ASP A 206 -32.05 -18.91 11.81
CA ASP A 206 -33.02 -19.86 12.33
C ASP A 206 -34.43 -19.34 12.05
N SER A 207 -35.32 -20.19 11.54
CA SER A 207 -36.73 -19.85 11.38
C SER A 207 -37.56 -20.49 12.48
N VAL A 208 -38.07 -19.67 13.37
CA VAL A 208 -39.07 -20.06 14.39
C VAL A 208 -40.33 -19.26 14.13
N ALA A 209 -41.40 -19.95 13.77
CA ALA A 209 -42.76 -19.38 13.68
C ALA A 209 -42.86 -18.04 12.92
N ASP A 210 -42.60 -18.05 11.61
CA ASP A 210 -42.71 -16.90 10.70
C ASP A 210 -41.74 -15.70 10.98
N ARG A 211 -40.80 -15.84 11.89
CA ARG A 211 -39.77 -14.85 12.16
C ARG A 211 -38.40 -15.40 11.76
N LYS A 212 -37.68 -14.65 10.93
CA LYS A 212 -36.25 -14.94 10.65
C LYS A 212 -35.43 -14.38 11.79
N ILE A 213 -34.82 -15.26 12.59
CA ILE A 213 -33.90 -14.89 13.66
C ILE A 213 -32.49 -15.03 13.10
N PHE A 214 -31.71 -13.96 13.12
CA PHE A 214 -30.31 -13.99 12.74
C PHE A 214 -29.45 -13.97 14.00
N ASN A 215 -28.65 -15.01 14.18
CA ASN A 215 -27.63 -15.05 15.22
C ASN A 215 -26.32 -14.49 14.65
N ILE A 216 -25.82 -13.44 15.27
CA ILE A 216 -24.57 -12.80 14.90
C ILE A 216 -23.56 -13.10 16.00
N ASN A 217 -22.51 -13.84 15.67
CA ASN A 217 -21.38 -14.06 16.58
C ASN A 217 -20.27 -13.07 16.24
N ILE A 218 -20.03 -12.11 17.13
CA ILE A 218 -18.95 -11.16 17.01
C ILE A 218 -17.91 -11.49 18.08
N ARG A 219 -16.69 -11.82 17.66
CA ARG A 219 -15.55 -11.93 18.58
C ARG A 219 -14.73 -10.65 18.47
N LEU A 220 -14.54 -10.00 19.60
CA LEU A 220 -13.73 -8.81 19.70
C LEU A 220 -12.54 -9.09 20.61
N THR A 221 -11.34 -8.76 20.18
CA THR A 221 -10.15 -8.79 21.04
C THR A 221 -9.85 -7.38 21.51
N LEU A 222 -9.92 -7.17 22.81
CA LEU A 222 -9.56 -5.92 23.47
C LEU A 222 -8.10 -5.98 23.90
N ASN A 223 -7.26 -5.18 23.26
CA ASN A 223 -5.84 -5.06 23.64
C ASN A 223 -5.65 -3.83 24.52
N ASN A 224 -5.41 -4.05 25.81
CA ASN A 224 -5.02 -2.97 26.71
C ASN A 224 -3.57 -2.54 26.40
N ARG A 225 -3.40 -1.34 25.87
CA ARG A 225 -2.10 -0.73 25.59
C ARG A 225 -1.66 0.23 26.71
N GLY A 226 -2.53 0.46 27.67
CA GLY A 226 -2.23 1.23 28.88
C GLY A 226 -1.60 0.35 29.97
N GLY A 227 -0.80 0.94 30.82
CA GLY A 227 -0.20 0.23 31.99
C GLY A 227 -1.17 -0.04 33.13
N THR A 228 -2.44 0.41 33.03
CA THR A 228 -3.44 0.29 34.09
C THR A 228 -4.47 -0.80 33.73
N PRO A 229 -4.70 -1.79 34.60
CA PRO A 229 -5.75 -2.77 34.39
C PRO A 229 -7.14 -2.09 34.41
N PHE A 230 -8.03 -2.55 33.53
CA PHE A 230 -9.42 -2.08 33.47
C PHE A 230 -10.39 -3.26 33.38
N GLY A 231 -11.61 -3.06 33.84
CA GLY A 231 -12.71 -3.97 33.62
C GLY A 231 -13.73 -3.34 32.65
N LEU A 232 -14.24 -4.14 31.74
CA LEU A 232 -15.32 -3.73 30.84
C LEU A 232 -16.65 -3.86 31.59
N LYS A 233 -17.37 -2.75 31.79
CA LYS A 233 -18.65 -2.78 32.49
C LYS A 233 -19.85 -3.03 31.58
N ALA A 234 -19.80 -2.48 30.38
CA ALA A 234 -20.87 -2.65 29.41
C ALA A 234 -20.31 -2.53 27.98
N LEU A 235 -20.94 -3.20 27.03
CA LEU A 235 -20.70 -3.05 25.60
C LEU A 235 -22.02 -2.62 24.95
N GLU A 236 -21.99 -1.53 24.19
CA GLU A 236 -23.16 -1.08 23.43
C GLU A 236 -22.93 -1.36 21.94
N LEU A 237 -23.84 -2.10 21.32
CA LEU A 237 -23.87 -2.31 19.89
C LEU A 237 -24.92 -1.41 19.24
N HIS A 238 -24.47 -0.45 18.45
CA HIS A 238 -25.33 0.42 17.66
C HIS A 238 -25.50 -0.14 16.26
N VAL A 239 -26.72 -0.53 15.92
CA VAL A 239 -27.09 -0.98 14.57
C VAL A 239 -27.87 0.16 13.91
N PRO A 240 -27.48 0.66 12.72
CA PRO A 240 -28.08 1.84 12.10
C PRO A 240 -29.60 1.78 11.91
N GLU A 241 -30.17 0.58 11.80
CA GLU A 241 -31.59 0.34 11.57
C GLU A 241 -32.39 0.07 12.85
N ILE A 242 -31.73 0.05 14.00
CA ILE A 242 -32.36 -0.20 15.33
C ILE A 242 -32.26 1.07 16.16
N SER A 243 -33.38 1.62 16.58
CA SER A 243 -33.44 2.89 17.27
C SER A 243 -32.87 2.88 18.71
N ALA A 244 -32.68 1.72 19.32
CA ALA A 244 -32.07 1.58 20.64
C ALA A 244 -30.81 0.71 20.56
N PRO A 245 -29.73 1.05 21.29
CA PRO A 245 -28.53 0.21 21.33
C PRO A 245 -28.83 -1.11 22.05
N ILE A 246 -28.13 -2.16 21.62
CA ILE A 246 -28.11 -3.44 22.34
C ILE A 246 -27.04 -3.34 23.42
N ILE A 247 -27.41 -3.40 24.65
CA ILE A 247 -26.50 -3.26 25.80
C ILE A 247 -26.19 -4.64 26.36
N PHE A 248 -24.91 -4.93 26.54
CA PHE A 248 -24.42 -6.12 27.23
C PHE A 248 -23.79 -5.63 28.53
N ASP A 249 -24.44 -5.91 29.64
CA ASP A 249 -23.97 -5.58 30.99
C ASP A 249 -23.26 -6.79 31.60
N ASP A 250 -22.38 -6.57 32.59
CA ASP A 250 -21.63 -7.60 33.35
C ASP A 250 -20.84 -8.54 32.45
N ILE A 251 -19.89 -7.97 31.72
CA ILE A 251 -18.96 -8.71 30.91
C ILE A 251 -17.75 -9.09 31.78
N ASP A 252 -17.70 -10.38 32.19
CA ASP A 252 -16.56 -10.97 32.93
C ASP A 252 -15.35 -11.26 32.04
#